data_4ac10b295fbee257397ca05a361c6a3a
#
_entry.id   4ac10b295fbee257397ca05a361c6a3a
#
_cell.length_a   1.000
_cell.length_b   1.000
_cell.length_c   1.000
_cell.angle_alpha   90.00
_cell.angle_beta   90.00
_cell.angle_gamma   90.00
#
_symmetry.space_group_name_H-M   'P 1'
#
loop_
_entity.id
_entity.type
_entity.pdbx_description
1 polymer ?
#
loop_
_entity_poly.entity_id
_entity_poly.type
_entity_poly.pdbx_seq_one_letter_code
_entity_poly.pdbx_strand_id
1 'polypeptide(L)'
;MEQRKLISLALSFTSFLIERIEVKSVILFGSVANNTFDRESDIDLFIEADKKNTDKIKNLLELYGKTEEYEKFRLGGIENEIVVKIGSLKEWGGLKRSIISNGIILYGKYQGKPDKLKHVLVFLINTENIKKTKKIKIWR
;
A
#
# COMPACT_ATOMS: atom_id res chain seq x y z
N MET A 1 -6.75 -10.41 -15.08
CA MET A 1 -6.06 -10.65 -13.78
C MET A 1 -6.70 -9.79 -12.72
N GLU A 2 -6.95 -10.35 -11.57
CA GLU A 2 -7.58 -9.61 -10.49
C GLU A 2 -6.57 -8.87 -9.64
N GLN A 3 -6.86 -7.61 -9.31
CA GLN A 3 -6.06 -6.80 -8.40
C GLN A 3 -5.74 -7.53 -7.09
N ARG A 4 -6.69 -8.28 -6.55
CA ARG A 4 -6.54 -9.02 -5.29
C ARG A 4 -5.39 -10.01 -5.32
N LYS A 5 -5.13 -10.64 -6.46
CA LYS A 5 -4.01 -11.58 -6.61
C LYS A 5 -2.66 -10.86 -6.49
N LEU A 6 -2.55 -9.69 -7.09
CA LEU A 6 -1.35 -8.86 -7.01
C LEU A 6 -1.15 -8.32 -5.60
N ILE A 7 -2.22 -7.90 -4.94
CA ILE A 7 -2.17 -7.50 -3.52
C ILE A 7 -1.74 -8.68 -2.64
N SER A 8 -2.24 -9.89 -2.92
CA SER A 8 -1.85 -11.09 -2.16
C SER A 8 -0.36 -11.39 -2.30
N LEU A 9 0.21 -11.24 -3.48
CA LEU A 9 1.66 -11.37 -3.69
C LEU A 9 2.43 -10.31 -2.89
N ALA A 10 1.98 -9.06 -2.95
CA ALA A 10 2.59 -7.96 -2.20
C ALA A 10 2.52 -8.21 -0.68
N LEU A 11 1.41 -8.72 -0.18
CA LEU A 11 1.24 -9.10 1.23
C LEU A 11 2.15 -10.25 1.63
N SER A 12 2.30 -11.25 0.76
CA SER A 12 3.20 -12.39 1.00
C SER A 12 4.64 -11.93 1.14
N PHE A 13 5.12 -11.08 0.24
CA PHE A 13 6.45 -10.49 0.36
C PHE A 13 6.58 -9.62 1.61
N THR A 14 5.57 -8.83 1.93
CA THR A 14 5.55 -7.99 3.13
C THR A 14 5.70 -8.84 4.39
N SER A 15 4.96 -9.92 4.49
CA SER A 15 5.08 -10.88 5.61
C SER A 15 6.49 -11.45 5.72
N PHE A 16 7.06 -11.88 4.61
CA PHE A 16 8.43 -12.38 4.55
C PHE A 16 9.45 -11.34 5.01
N LEU A 17 9.26 -10.09 4.62
CA LEU A 17 10.15 -8.98 4.94
C LEU A 17 10.11 -8.63 6.43
N ILE A 18 8.93 -8.43 6.98
CA ILE A 18 8.77 -7.98 8.37
C ILE A 18 9.20 -9.01 9.41
N GLU A 19 9.23 -10.28 9.05
CA GLU A 19 9.78 -11.34 9.90
C GLU A 19 11.30 -11.27 10.02
N ARG A 20 11.97 -10.63 9.08
CA ARG A 20 13.45 -10.66 8.94
C ARG A 20 14.14 -9.33 9.21
N ILE A 21 13.42 -8.23 9.06
CA ILE A 21 13.98 -6.89 9.24
C ILE A 21 12.92 -5.96 9.80
N GLU A 22 13.33 -5.02 10.62
CA GLU A 22 12.46 -3.99 11.15
C GLU A 22 12.23 -2.90 10.10
N VAL A 23 10.99 -2.63 9.76
CA VAL A 23 10.57 -1.55 8.89
C VAL A 23 9.42 -0.79 9.54
N LYS A 24 9.30 0.49 9.23
CA LYS A 24 8.24 1.32 9.79
C LYS A 24 6.90 1.08 9.10
N SER A 25 6.90 0.98 7.78
CA SER A 25 5.70 0.71 7.00
C SER A 25 6.04 0.10 5.64
N VAL A 26 5.06 -0.58 5.04
CA VAL A 26 5.09 -1.04 3.67
C VAL A 26 3.78 -0.61 3.01
N ILE A 27 3.89 0.13 1.92
CA ILE A 27 2.74 0.72 1.24
C ILE A 27 2.78 0.33 -0.24
N LEU A 28 1.68 -0.24 -0.73
CA LEU A 28 1.47 -0.49 -2.14
C LEU A 28 0.98 0.79 -2.80
N PHE A 29 1.62 1.19 -3.90
CA PHE A 29 1.22 2.37 -4.65
C PHE A 29 1.26 2.08 -6.16
N GLY A 30 1.04 3.09 -6.98
CA GLY A 30 1.10 2.95 -8.43
C GLY A 30 -0.12 2.27 -9.03
N SER A 31 0.06 1.68 -10.22
CA SER A 31 -1.04 1.16 -11.03
C SER A 31 -1.82 0.02 -10.38
N VAL A 32 -1.17 -0.84 -9.62
CA VAL A 32 -1.86 -1.92 -8.91
C VAL A 32 -2.76 -1.36 -7.80
N ALA A 33 -2.26 -0.39 -7.04
CA ALA A 33 -3.06 0.27 -6.00
C ALA A 33 -4.28 1.01 -6.60
N ASN A 34 -4.08 1.66 -7.74
CA ASN A 34 -5.13 2.41 -8.45
C ASN A 34 -6.07 1.54 -9.30
N ASN A 35 -5.79 0.26 -9.41
CA ASN A 35 -6.52 -0.68 -10.28
C ASN A 35 -6.49 -0.27 -11.77
N THR A 36 -5.35 0.27 -12.22
CA THR A 36 -5.10 0.67 -13.61
C THR A 36 -3.98 -0.15 -14.26
N PHE A 37 -3.61 -1.26 -13.63
CA PHE A 37 -2.52 -2.13 -14.05
C PHE A 37 -2.88 -2.99 -15.28
N ASP A 38 -1.83 -3.48 -15.93
CA ASP A 38 -1.88 -4.51 -16.97
C ASP A 38 -0.90 -5.65 -16.64
N ARG A 39 -0.66 -6.54 -17.62
CA ARG A 39 0.23 -7.69 -17.43
C ARG A 39 1.70 -7.32 -17.25
N GLU A 40 2.09 -6.15 -17.75
CA GLU A 40 3.47 -5.67 -17.70
C GLU A 40 3.71 -4.70 -16.53
N SER A 41 2.66 -4.33 -15.81
CA SER A 41 2.76 -3.41 -14.69
C SER A 41 3.53 -4.02 -13.54
N ASP A 42 4.44 -3.23 -12.94
CA ASP A 42 5.12 -3.62 -11.71
C ASP A 42 4.21 -3.49 -10.49
N ILE A 43 4.52 -4.24 -9.46
CA ILE A 43 3.92 -4.11 -8.14
C ILE A 43 4.81 -3.16 -7.34
N ASP A 44 4.43 -1.91 -7.25
CA ASP A 44 5.23 -0.86 -6.63
C ASP A 44 5.02 -0.81 -5.11
N LEU A 45 6.08 -1.06 -4.36
CA LEU A 45 6.08 -0.98 -2.91
C LEU A 45 6.99 0.13 -2.42
N PHE A 46 6.47 0.94 -1.53
CA PHE A 46 7.27 1.87 -0.75
C PHE A 46 7.52 1.27 0.63
N ILE A 47 8.79 1.11 0.99
CA ILE A 47 9.19 0.57 2.29
C ILE A 47 9.82 1.71 3.09
N GLU A 48 9.10 2.15 4.11
CA GLU A 48 9.60 3.16 5.02
C GLU A 48 10.56 2.51 6.01
N ALA A 49 11.85 2.75 5.80
CA ALA A 49 12.93 2.18 6.58
C ALA A 49 14.18 3.06 6.45
N ASP A 50 15.14 2.83 7.32
CA ASP A 50 16.45 3.50 7.25
C ASP A 50 17.16 3.11 5.94
N LYS A 51 17.71 4.09 5.23
CA LYS A 51 18.44 3.86 3.98
C LYS A 51 19.63 2.91 4.10
N LYS A 52 20.23 2.79 5.28
CA LYS A 52 21.28 1.81 5.54
C LYS A 52 20.84 0.37 5.31
N ASN A 53 19.53 0.11 5.35
CA ASN A 53 18.92 -1.21 5.14
C ASN A 53 18.57 -1.48 3.69
N THR A 54 18.86 -0.56 2.76
CA THR A 54 18.48 -0.69 1.35
C THR A 54 18.99 -1.98 0.73
N ASP A 55 20.29 -2.27 0.88
CA ASP A 55 20.88 -3.48 0.29
C ASP A 55 20.32 -4.75 0.92
N LYS A 56 20.10 -4.74 2.21
CA LYS A 56 19.50 -5.87 2.94
C LYS A 56 18.09 -6.15 2.46
N ILE A 57 17.29 -5.12 2.26
CA ILE A 57 15.91 -5.25 1.76
C ILE A 57 15.91 -5.79 0.32
N LYS A 58 16.79 -5.28 -0.54
CA LYS A 58 16.91 -5.78 -1.91
C LYS A 58 17.36 -7.24 -1.95
N ASN A 59 18.29 -7.63 -1.08
CA ASN A 59 18.72 -9.02 -0.96
C ASN A 59 17.58 -9.92 -0.47
N LEU A 60 16.74 -9.44 0.44
CA LEU A 60 15.56 -10.17 0.91
C LEU A 60 14.51 -10.33 -0.21
N LEU A 61 14.36 -9.34 -1.08
CA LEU A 61 13.49 -9.45 -2.24
C LEU A 61 13.97 -10.55 -3.20
N GLU A 62 15.28 -10.60 -3.48
CA GLU A 62 15.87 -11.67 -4.29
C GLU A 62 15.68 -13.05 -3.64
N LEU A 63 15.89 -13.14 -2.34
CA LEU A 63 15.70 -14.37 -1.59
C LEU A 63 14.23 -14.83 -1.63
N TYR A 64 13.30 -13.89 -1.48
CA TYR A 64 11.87 -14.17 -1.59
C TYR A 64 11.52 -14.77 -2.97
N GLY A 65 12.13 -14.26 -4.04
CA GLY A 65 11.93 -14.77 -5.40
C GLY A 65 12.34 -16.23 -5.60
N LYS A 66 13.12 -16.79 -4.66
CA LYS A 66 13.56 -18.19 -4.68
C LYS A 66 12.71 -19.11 -3.78
N THR A 67 11.73 -18.56 -3.09
CA THR A 67 10.86 -19.33 -2.19
C THR A 67 9.78 -20.11 -2.93
N GLU A 68 9.30 -21.18 -2.32
CA GLU A 68 8.14 -21.94 -2.82
C GLU A 68 6.87 -21.08 -2.85
N GLU A 69 6.73 -20.17 -1.91
CA GLU A 69 5.62 -19.22 -1.82
C GLU A 69 5.54 -18.37 -3.09
N TYR A 70 6.65 -17.79 -3.50
CA TYR A 70 6.73 -17.00 -4.73
C TYR A 70 6.43 -17.84 -5.97
N GLU A 71 6.98 -19.07 -6.02
CA GLU A 71 6.76 -20.00 -7.13
C GLU A 71 5.27 -20.34 -7.30
N LYS A 72 4.54 -20.48 -6.21
CA LYS A 72 3.08 -20.70 -6.26
C LYS A 72 2.35 -19.55 -6.96
N PHE A 73 2.75 -18.32 -6.70
CA PHE A 73 2.18 -17.16 -7.40
C PHE A 73 2.52 -17.18 -8.88
N ARG A 74 3.74 -17.52 -9.23
CA ARG A 74 4.19 -17.64 -10.63
C ARG A 74 3.41 -18.73 -11.38
N LEU A 75 3.24 -19.87 -10.77
CA LEU A 75 2.44 -20.98 -11.33
C LEU A 75 0.95 -20.61 -11.45
N GLY A 76 0.48 -19.71 -10.59
CA GLY A 76 -0.88 -19.14 -10.66
C GLY A 76 -1.06 -18.06 -11.74
N GLY A 77 -0.04 -17.80 -12.55
CA GLY A 77 -0.12 -16.87 -13.69
C GLY A 77 0.29 -15.45 -13.41
N ILE A 78 0.87 -15.14 -12.24
CA ILE A 78 1.37 -13.81 -11.94
C ILE A 78 2.79 -13.66 -12.47
N GLU A 79 2.97 -12.78 -13.45
CA GLU A 79 4.28 -12.48 -14.04
C GLU A 79 4.82 -11.11 -13.60
N ASN A 80 3.99 -10.33 -12.92
CA ASN A 80 4.32 -8.98 -12.44
C ASN A 80 5.46 -9.01 -11.42
N GLU A 81 6.42 -8.13 -11.59
CA GLU A 81 7.56 -8.04 -10.69
C GLU A 81 7.29 -7.07 -9.53
N ILE A 82 7.90 -7.33 -8.40
CA ILE A 82 7.86 -6.43 -7.25
C ILE A 82 9.02 -5.44 -7.36
N VAL A 83 8.72 -4.16 -7.35
CA VAL A 83 9.69 -3.07 -7.34
C VAL A 83 9.58 -2.33 -6.02
N VAL A 84 10.71 -2.13 -5.34
CA VAL A 84 10.74 -1.50 -4.03
C VAL A 84 11.44 -0.14 -4.08
N LYS A 85 10.85 0.85 -3.41
CA LYS A 85 11.47 2.13 -3.09
C LYS A 85 11.60 2.25 -1.59
N ILE A 86 12.78 2.61 -1.12
CA ILE A 86 13.14 2.56 0.29
C ILE A 86 13.59 3.93 0.77
N GLY A 87 13.15 4.32 1.94
CA GLY A 87 13.55 5.56 2.56
C GLY A 87 12.46 6.17 3.43
N SER A 88 12.49 7.48 3.57
CA SER A 88 11.45 8.25 4.28
C SER A 88 10.52 8.91 3.27
N LEU A 89 9.22 8.92 3.56
CA LEU A 89 8.23 9.62 2.73
C LEU A 89 8.55 11.12 2.57
N LYS A 90 9.23 11.72 3.52
CA LYS A 90 9.63 13.13 3.46
C LYS A 90 10.60 13.41 2.32
N GLU A 91 11.41 12.43 1.94
CA GLU A 91 12.41 12.56 0.86
C GLU A 91 11.78 12.40 -0.53
N TRP A 92 10.59 11.83 -0.59
CA TRP A 92 9.89 11.48 -1.83
C TRP A 92 8.62 12.32 -2.02
N GLY A 93 8.76 13.65 -2.03
CA GLY A 93 7.64 14.59 -2.01
C GLY A 93 6.54 14.36 -3.06
N GLY A 94 6.91 14.06 -4.32
CA GLY A 94 5.95 13.74 -5.37
C GLY A 94 5.24 12.41 -5.15
N LEU A 95 5.99 11.41 -4.69
CA LEU A 95 5.46 10.08 -4.38
C LEU A 95 4.52 10.11 -3.18
N LYS A 96 4.80 10.98 -2.21
CA LYS A 96 3.95 11.14 -1.02
C LYS A 96 2.51 11.46 -1.38
N ARG A 97 2.27 12.31 -2.38
CA ARG A 97 0.91 12.63 -2.86
C ARG A 97 0.20 11.40 -3.41
N SER A 98 0.88 10.62 -4.24
CA SER A 98 0.34 9.38 -4.81
C SER A 98 -0.01 8.37 -3.72
N ILE A 99 0.87 8.21 -2.73
CA ILE A 99 0.66 7.29 -1.61
C ILE A 99 -0.52 7.74 -0.75
N ILE A 100 -0.62 9.03 -0.44
CA ILE A 100 -1.72 9.56 0.38
C ILE A 100 -3.07 9.41 -0.33
N SER A 101 -3.10 9.62 -1.65
CA SER A 101 -4.35 9.56 -2.42
C SER A 101 -4.85 8.14 -2.62
N ASN A 102 -3.98 7.22 -2.98
CA ASN A 102 -4.36 5.92 -3.52
C ASN A 102 -3.57 4.75 -2.95
N GLY A 103 -2.63 5.01 -2.05
CA GLY A 103 -1.80 3.96 -1.47
C GLY A 103 -2.59 3.00 -0.59
N ILE A 104 -2.20 1.73 -0.64
CA ILE A 104 -2.76 0.69 0.23
C ILE A 104 -1.70 0.32 1.26
N ILE A 105 -1.99 0.54 2.53
CA ILE A 105 -1.07 0.20 3.62
C ILE A 105 -1.11 -1.30 3.84
N LEU A 106 0.02 -1.97 3.61
CA LEU A 106 0.16 -3.40 3.82
C LEU A 106 0.69 -3.72 5.22
N TYR A 107 1.54 -2.85 5.75
CA TYR A 107 2.08 -2.95 7.10
C TYR A 107 2.41 -1.56 7.64
N GLY A 108 2.12 -1.35 8.90
CA GLY A 108 2.45 -0.09 9.59
C GLY A 108 1.56 0.12 10.79
N LYS A 109 2.04 0.93 11.71
CA LYS A 109 1.24 1.32 12.87
C LYS A 109 0.36 2.50 12.51
N TYR A 110 -0.87 2.48 12.98
CA TYR A 110 -1.72 3.66 12.94
C TYR A 110 -1.01 4.79 13.69
N GLN A 111 -0.71 5.86 12.96
CA GLN A 111 -0.14 7.04 13.57
C GLN A 111 -1.30 7.91 14.06
N GLY A 112 -1.36 8.12 15.37
CA GLY A 112 -2.36 8.98 15.97
C GLY A 112 -2.32 10.38 15.40
N LYS A 113 -3.33 11.19 15.73
CA LYS A 113 -3.46 12.55 15.25
C LYS A 113 -2.22 13.38 15.52
N PRO A 114 -1.67 14.06 14.52
CA PRO A 114 -0.84 15.23 14.79
C PRO A 114 -1.67 16.26 15.57
N ASP A 115 -1.10 16.87 16.58
CA ASP A 115 -1.77 17.78 17.53
C ASP A 115 -2.53 18.96 16.88
N LYS A 116 -2.25 19.26 15.62
CA LYS A 116 -2.83 20.40 14.89
C LYS A 116 -3.83 20.01 13.80
N LEU A 117 -4.12 18.73 13.63
CA LEU A 117 -5.05 18.26 12.58
C LEU A 117 -6.36 17.77 13.20
N LYS A 118 -7.45 18.25 12.62
CA LYS A 118 -8.78 17.73 12.94
C LYS A 118 -9.13 16.62 11.95
N HIS A 119 -9.73 15.55 12.46
CA HIS A 119 -10.34 14.56 11.58
C HIS A 119 -11.61 15.15 10.98
N VAL A 120 -11.64 15.21 9.66
CA VAL A 120 -12.83 15.63 8.93
C VAL A 120 -13.33 14.42 8.15
N LEU A 121 -14.53 13.97 8.46
CA LEU A 121 -15.23 12.97 7.67
C LEU A 121 -16.14 13.70 6.70
N VAL A 122 -15.90 13.52 5.40
CA VAL A 122 -16.74 14.11 4.36
C VAL A 122 -17.63 13.01 3.80
N PHE A 123 -18.94 13.18 4.01
CA PHE A 123 -19.95 12.32 3.44
C PHE A 123 -20.66 13.04 2.30
N LEU A 124 -20.69 12.38 1.13
CA LEU A 124 -21.56 12.82 0.03
C LEU A 124 -22.88 12.07 0.17
N ILE A 125 -23.91 12.78 0.56
CA ILE A 125 -25.24 12.19 0.78
C ILE A 125 -26.21 12.78 -0.23
N ASN A 126 -26.84 11.94 -1.03
CA ASN A 126 -27.97 12.34 -1.85
C ASN A 126 -29.20 12.45 -0.95
N THR A 127 -29.67 13.68 -0.75
CA THR A 127 -30.79 13.97 0.15
C THR A 127 -32.09 14.31 -0.58
N GLU A 128 -32.15 14.12 -1.88
CA GLU A 128 -33.36 14.45 -2.67
C GLU A 128 -34.62 13.79 -2.15
N ASN A 129 -34.53 12.55 -1.72
CA ASN A 129 -35.66 11.76 -1.23
C ASN A 129 -35.72 11.67 0.31
N ILE A 130 -34.94 12.47 1.02
CA ILE A 130 -34.88 12.44 2.48
C ILE A 130 -35.68 13.64 3.04
N LYS A 131 -36.56 13.36 3.99
CA LYS A 131 -37.32 14.42 4.69
C LYS A 131 -36.36 15.36 5.43
N LYS A 132 -36.70 16.66 5.45
CA LYS A 132 -35.88 17.72 6.08
C LYS A 132 -35.45 17.39 7.52
N THR A 133 -36.30 16.79 8.31
CA THR A 133 -36.01 16.37 9.69
C THR A 133 -34.92 15.32 9.78
N LYS A 134 -34.87 14.39 8.80
CA LYS A 134 -33.80 13.37 8.72
C LYS A 134 -32.48 13.98 8.26
N LYS A 135 -32.51 14.99 7.40
CA LYS A 135 -31.29 15.71 6.98
C LYS A 135 -30.59 16.36 8.16
N ILE A 136 -31.34 16.96 9.07
CA ILE A 136 -30.80 17.59 10.28
C ILE A 136 -30.15 16.56 11.20
N LYS A 137 -30.71 15.36 11.34
CA LYS A 137 -30.16 14.29 12.17
C LYS A 137 -28.84 13.72 11.63
N ILE A 138 -28.63 13.72 10.32
CA ILE A 138 -27.40 13.25 9.69
C ILE A 138 -26.20 14.15 10.04
N TRP A 139 -26.43 15.46 10.24
CA TRP A 139 -25.39 16.43 10.52
C TRP A 139 -25.00 16.54 12.00
N ARG A 140 -25.63 15.83 12.86
CA ARG A 140 -25.27 15.68 14.26
C ARG A 140 -24.37 14.44 14.43
#